data_473ab85ddd9ef4daaa7b321197b27480
#
_entry.id   473ab85ddd9ef4daaa7b321197b27480
#
_cell.length_a   1.000
_cell.length_b   1.000
_cell.length_c   1.000
_cell.angle_alpha   90.00
_cell.angle_beta   90.00
_cell.angle_gamma   90.00
#
_symmetry.space_group_name_H-M   'P 1'
#
loop_
_entity.id
_entity.type
_entity.pdbx_description
1 polymer ?
#
loop_
_entity_poly.entity_id
_entity_poly.type
_entity_poly.pdbx_seq_one_letter_code
_entity_poly.pdbx_strand_id
1 'polypeptide(L)'
;MKAPTQLIGALLGLTLPVASLAQGDAPDPHMLYNQHCSVCHGVSRLGGIGPALLPDNLSRLKHAEAVEVIRDGRPATQMPAYGELLGEAEIAALAEWIYERPEVEPSWSDADILASHIVNHAYGTLPDEPVFEVEDLKNLFIVVEIGDHHVSLLDGDRFERIARFPSRYALHGGPKYSPDGRYVYFGSRDGWVTKYDIYNLEVTAEVRAGINMRNIAVSADGRYVLAGNYLPHTLVLLDARNLELIASIPVEGLNGETSRVSAVYTAPPRNSFVAALRDIPEVWEIRWPEERAAGDEALVGDFALHRMEAPDYLDDFFFDMEYRYLVGAARGGKGGQVFDMDEEIKVADLPLEGMPHLGAGITWELDGRRVMAIPHIDKGQVSVFDMSDWSLVTQIETDGPGFFMRSHESSPYAWVDVFFGPNHDRIHVIDKQSLEIVETLIPEPGKTAAHVEFDRRGETLLLSIWDDDGYLLWLDANTLEELGRMPMNKPSGKYNVWNKTQYEEGTSH
;
A
#
# COMPACT_ATOMS: atom_id res chain seq x y z
N MET A 1 -79.54 -71.61 -22.73
CA MET A 1 -78.88 -70.48 -23.36
C MET A 1 -77.74 -70.00 -22.46
N LYS A 2 -76.53 -70.08 -22.94
CA LYS A 2 -75.29 -69.95 -22.17
C LYS A 2 -74.89 -68.50 -22.03
N ALA A 3 -74.64 -68.06 -20.81
CA ALA A 3 -73.97 -66.74 -20.52
C ALA A 3 -72.43 -66.91 -20.54
N PRO A 4 -71.68 -65.94 -21.05
CA PRO A 4 -70.22 -66.00 -21.05
C PRO A 4 -69.62 -65.43 -19.73
N THR A 5 -68.59 -66.10 -19.23
CA THR A 5 -67.76 -65.80 -18.08
C THR A 5 -66.80 -64.70 -18.46
N GLN A 6 -66.73 -63.62 -17.67
CA GLN A 6 -65.68 -62.58 -17.75
C GLN A 6 -64.55 -62.95 -16.87
N LEU A 7 -63.33 -63.02 -17.43
CA LEU A 7 -62.06 -63.07 -16.69
C LEU A 7 -61.61 -61.67 -16.24
N ILE A 8 -61.42 -61.46 -14.95
CA ILE A 8 -60.80 -60.28 -14.40
C ILE A 8 -59.32 -60.56 -14.25
N GLY A 9 -58.51 -59.87 -15.08
CA GLY A 9 -57.05 -59.87 -14.98
C GLY A 9 -56.60 -58.89 -13.92
N ALA A 10 -55.96 -59.38 -12.85
CA ALA A 10 -55.31 -58.56 -11.85
C ALA A 10 -53.92 -58.10 -12.33
N LEU A 11 -53.73 -56.79 -12.57
CA LEU A 11 -52.44 -56.16 -12.76
C LEU A 11 -51.78 -55.93 -11.40
N LEU A 12 -50.72 -56.69 -11.09
CA LEU A 12 -49.80 -56.37 -10.01
C LEU A 12 -48.89 -55.19 -10.44
N GLY A 13 -49.13 -54.04 -9.89
CA GLY A 13 -48.25 -52.88 -10.01
C GLY A 13 -47.02 -53.08 -9.13
N LEU A 14 -45.83 -53.30 -9.70
CA LEU A 14 -44.56 -53.21 -9.02
C LEU A 14 -44.27 -51.70 -8.78
N THR A 15 -44.43 -51.25 -7.54
CA THR A 15 -43.90 -49.97 -7.08
C THR A 15 -42.45 -50.19 -6.69
N LEU A 16 -41.51 -49.71 -7.52
CA LEU A 16 -40.11 -49.56 -7.15
C LEU A 16 -39.99 -48.42 -6.11
N PRO A 17 -39.28 -48.60 -5.02
CA PRO A 17 -39.02 -47.47 -4.10
C PRO A 17 -38.07 -46.52 -4.84
N VAL A 18 -38.50 -45.29 -5.03
CA VAL A 18 -37.63 -44.16 -5.40
C VAL A 18 -36.77 -43.94 -4.16
N ALA A 19 -35.50 -44.32 -4.28
CA ALA A 19 -34.50 -43.95 -3.30
C ALA A 19 -34.44 -42.40 -3.27
N SER A 20 -34.96 -41.79 -2.23
CA SER A 20 -34.70 -40.39 -1.91
C SER A 20 -33.21 -40.26 -1.73
N LEU A 21 -32.53 -39.66 -2.70
CA LEU A 21 -31.18 -39.17 -2.46
C LEU A 21 -31.28 -38.18 -1.30
N ALA A 22 -30.74 -38.55 -0.16
CA ALA A 22 -30.55 -37.62 0.93
C ALA A 22 -29.80 -36.39 0.36
N GLN A 23 -30.46 -35.26 0.27
CA GLN A 23 -29.79 -33.98 0.10
C GLN A 23 -28.89 -33.84 1.33
N GLY A 24 -27.59 -34.02 1.13
CA GLY A 24 -26.62 -33.65 2.17
C GLY A 24 -26.87 -32.20 2.54
N ASP A 25 -26.91 -31.92 3.83
CA ASP A 25 -27.01 -30.56 4.32
C ASP A 25 -25.96 -29.70 3.61
N ALA A 26 -26.34 -28.48 3.20
CA ALA A 26 -25.41 -27.52 2.60
C ALA A 26 -24.22 -27.31 3.57
N PRO A 27 -22.99 -27.18 3.06
CA PRO A 27 -21.83 -26.97 3.92
C PRO A 27 -22.05 -25.75 4.82
N ASP A 28 -21.79 -25.92 6.12
CA ASP A 28 -21.80 -24.80 7.07
C ASP A 28 -20.45 -24.08 7.04
N PRO A 29 -20.35 -22.89 6.42
CA PRO A 29 -19.09 -22.18 6.31
C PRO A 29 -18.54 -21.69 7.65
N HIS A 30 -19.39 -21.41 8.65
CA HIS A 30 -18.95 -21.03 10.00
C HIS A 30 -18.22 -22.19 10.69
N MET A 31 -18.75 -23.39 10.59
CA MET A 31 -18.13 -24.57 11.17
C MET A 31 -16.79 -24.87 10.48
N LEU A 32 -16.76 -24.85 9.16
CA LEU A 32 -15.55 -25.06 8.36
C LEU A 32 -14.48 -24.02 8.66
N TYR A 33 -14.89 -22.74 8.74
CA TYR A 33 -13.97 -21.65 9.09
C TYR A 33 -13.34 -21.84 10.47
N ASN A 34 -14.17 -22.10 11.47
CA ASN A 34 -13.68 -22.29 12.84
C ASN A 34 -12.75 -23.51 12.96
N GLN A 35 -12.97 -24.54 12.19
CA GLN A 35 -12.17 -25.75 12.21
C GLN A 35 -10.84 -25.61 11.49
N HIS A 36 -10.78 -24.88 10.38
CA HIS A 36 -9.64 -24.90 9.46
C HIS A 36 -8.94 -23.54 9.30
N CYS A 37 -9.64 -22.42 9.50
CA CYS A 37 -9.16 -21.09 9.14
C CYS A 37 -8.88 -20.16 10.33
N SER A 38 -9.69 -20.31 11.41
CA SER A 38 -9.69 -19.38 12.55
C SER A 38 -8.37 -19.32 13.31
N VAL A 39 -7.58 -20.40 13.31
CA VAL A 39 -6.27 -20.45 13.97
C VAL A 39 -5.28 -19.44 13.40
N CYS A 40 -5.38 -19.15 12.10
CA CYS A 40 -4.53 -18.15 11.43
C CYS A 40 -5.25 -16.82 11.24
N HIS A 41 -6.54 -16.84 10.88
CA HIS A 41 -7.29 -15.64 10.51
C HIS A 41 -8.14 -15.05 11.65
N GLY A 42 -8.04 -15.62 12.88
CA GLY A 42 -8.80 -15.19 14.05
C GLY A 42 -10.26 -15.66 14.03
N VAL A 43 -10.84 -15.97 15.21
CA VAL A 43 -12.21 -16.47 15.33
C VAL A 43 -13.23 -15.47 14.74
N SER A 44 -12.99 -14.18 14.92
CA SER A 44 -13.84 -13.10 14.39
C SER A 44 -13.43 -12.60 13.01
N ARG A 45 -12.58 -13.31 12.29
CA ARG A 45 -12.02 -12.94 10.99
C ARG A 45 -11.17 -11.66 11.01
N LEU A 46 -10.72 -11.19 12.17
CA LEU A 46 -9.95 -9.96 12.32
C LEU A 46 -8.44 -10.14 12.05
N GLY A 47 -8.04 -11.33 11.60
CA GLY A 47 -6.64 -11.67 11.36
C GLY A 47 -5.90 -12.12 12.62
N GLY A 48 -4.67 -12.58 12.42
CA GLY A 48 -3.75 -13.07 13.42
C GLY A 48 -2.40 -13.32 12.77
N ILE A 49 -2.03 -14.60 12.59
CA ILE A 49 -0.86 -14.99 11.76
C ILE A 49 -1.14 -14.67 10.28
N GLY A 50 -2.39 -14.93 9.83
CA GLY A 50 -2.88 -14.55 8.51
C GLY A 50 -3.66 -13.23 8.55
N PRO A 51 -3.97 -12.65 7.37
CA PRO A 51 -4.69 -11.38 7.28
C PRO A 51 -6.14 -11.49 7.78
N ALA A 52 -6.76 -10.35 8.05
CA ALA A 52 -8.20 -10.28 8.29
C ALA A 52 -8.98 -10.71 7.02
N LEU A 53 -10.03 -11.52 7.22
CA LEU A 53 -10.93 -11.98 6.16
C LEU A 53 -12.27 -11.25 6.26
N LEU A 54 -12.24 -9.96 6.00
CA LEU A 54 -13.40 -9.06 5.96
C LEU A 54 -13.57 -8.50 4.54
N PRO A 55 -14.78 -8.13 4.12
CA PRO A 55 -15.03 -7.60 2.77
C PRO A 55 -14.07 -6.46 2.38
N ASP A 56 -13.81 -5.53 3.30
CA ASP A 56 -12.89 -4.40 3.05
C ASP A 56 -11.44 -4.84 2.85
N ASN A 57 -10.97 -5.84 3.60
CA ASN A 57 -9.64 -6.41 3.45
C ASN A 57 -9.50 -7.22 2.15
N LEU A 58 -10.60 -7.85 1.72
CA LEU A 58 -10.66 -8.71 0.53
C LEU A 58 -11.00 -7.95 -0.75
N SER A 59 -11.20 -6.63 -0.70
CA SER A 59 -11.66 -5.80 -1.82
C SER A 59 -10.81 -5.90 -3.11
N ARG A 60 -9.56 -6.35 -3.01
CA ARG A 60 -8.65 -6.57 -4.14
C ARG A 60 -8.57 -8.02 -4.62
N LEU A 61 -9.11 -8.96 -3.87
CA LEU A 61 -9.17 -10.37 -4.22
C LEU A 61 -10.57 -10.68 -4.77
N LYS A 62 -10.68 -11.18 -5.98
CA LYS A 62 -11.97 -11.58 -6.55
C LYS A 62 -12.43 -12.90 -5.96
N HIS A 63 -13.75 -13.14 -5.91
CA HIS A 63 -14.32 -14.39 -5.38
C HIS A 63 -13.72 -15.64 -6.04
N ALA A 64 -13.54 -15.65 -7.36
CA ALA A 64 -12.93 -16.77 -8.06
C ALA A 64 -11.48 -17.02 -7.62
N GLU A 65 -10.70 -15.95 -7.44
CA GLU A 65 -9.33 -16.02 -6.95
C GLU A 65 -9.28 -16.49 -5.48
N ALA A 66 -10.27 -16.12 -4.66
CA ALA A 66 -10.39 -16.62 -3.29
C ALA A 66 -10.63 -18.14 -3.24
N VAL A 67 -11.45 -18.66 -4.16
CA VAL A 67 -11.65 -20.12 -4.32
C VAL A 67 -10.33 -20.81 -4.64
N GLU A 68 -9.56 -20.29 -5.59
CA GLU A 68 -8.24 -20.82 -5.96
C GLU A 68 -7.27 -20.77 -4.75
N VAL A 69 -7.20 -19.63 -4.05
CA VAL A 69 -6.33 -19.47 -2.87
C VAL A 69 -6.69 -20.44 -1.75
N ILE A 70 -7.97 -20.72 -1.51
CA ILE A 70 -8.37 -21.72 -0.52
C ILE A 70 -8.01 -23.13 -0.98
N ARG A 71 -8.26 -23.44 -2.27
CA ARG A 71 -7.96 -24.76 -2.84
C ARG A 71 -6.48 -25.07 -2.86
N ASP A 72 -5.68 -24.16 -3.42
CA ASP A 72 -4.30 -24.42 -3.82
C ASP A 72 -3.26 -23.85 -2.83
N GLY A 73 -3.73 -23.07 -1.85
CA GLY A 73 -2.86 -22.34 -0.93
C GLY A 73 -2.17 -21.15 -1.60
N ARG A 74 -1.21 -20.56 -0.91
CA ARG A 74 -0.32 -19.53 -1.48
C ARG A 74 1.13 -20.00 -1.39
N PRO A 75 1.78 -20.25 -2.52
CA PRO A 75 3.21 -20.56 -2.53
C PRO A 75 4.02 -19.54 -1.73
N ALA A 76 5.05 -20.01 -1.05
CA ALA A 76 5.95 -19.20 -0.21
C ALA A 76 5.28 -18.42 0.93
N THR A 77 4.05 -18.79 1.32
CA THR A 77 3.36 -18.25 2.50
C THR A 77 2.94 -19.37 3.45
N GLN A 78 2.42 -19.00 4.62
CA GLN A 78 1.88 -19.97 5.58
C GLN A 78 0.45 -20.42 5.27
N MET A 79 -0.17 -19.94 4.18
CA MET A 79 -1.51 -20.35 3.76
C MET A 79 -1.44 -21.72 3.06
N PRO A 80 -1.88 -22.82 3.72
CA PRO A 80 -1.81 -24.14 3.12
C PRO A 80 -2.92 -24.36 2.09
N ALA A 81 -2.73 -25.36 1.22
CA ALA A 81 -3.77 -25.83 0.31
C ALA A 81 -4.80 -26.68 1.05
N TYR A 82 -6.08 -26.45 0.79
CA TYR A 82 -7.18 -27.20 1.37
C TYR A 82 -7.91 -28.10 0.37
N GLY A 83 -7.52 -28.11 -0.91
CA GLY A 83 -8.21 -28.86 -1.97
C GLY A 83 -8.21 -30.38 -1.79
N GLU A 84 -7.27 -30.96 -1.02
CA GLU A 84 -7.29 -32.38 -0.67
C GLU A 84 -8.16 -32.68 0.58
N LEU A 85 -8.44 -31.67 1.41
CA LEU A 85 -9.16 -31.79 2.67
C LEU A 85 -10.63 -31.41 2.56
N LEU A 86 -10.94 -30.39 1.76
CA LEU A 86 -12.27 -29.84 1.57
C LEU A 86 -12.78 -30.09 0.14
N GLY A 87 -14.06 -30.41 0.03
CA GLY A 87 -14.73 -30.53 -1.28
C GLY A 87 -14.98 -29.17 -1.94
N GLU A 88 -15.15 -29.17 -3.24
CA GLU A 88 -15.40 -27.93 -4.03
C GLU A 88 -16.59 -27.10 -3.51
N ALA A 89 -17.67 -27.76 -3.03
CA ALA A 89 -18.82 -27.08 -2.45
C ALA A 89 -18.50 -26.41 -1.12
N GLU A 90 -17.62 -27.00 -0.31
CA GLU A 90 -17.15 -26.44 0.97
C GLU A 90 -16.22 -25.26 0.75
N ILE A 91 -15.31 -25.36 -0.21
CA ILE A 91 -14.42 -24.25 -0.61
C ILE A 91 -15.23 -23.08 -1.15
N ALA A 92 -16.21 -23.35 -2.03
CA ALA A 92 -17.07 -22.30 -2.56
C ALA A 92 -17.91 -21.63 -1.46
N ALA A 93 -18.46 -22.39 -0.51
CA ALA A 93 -19.21 -21.84 0.62
C ALA A 93 -18.33 -20.97 1.53
N LEU A 94 -17.10 -21.40 1.81
CA LEU A 94 -16.13 -20.60 2.57
C LEU A 94 -15.78 -19.31 1.82
N ALA A 95 -15.48 -19.40 0.51
CA ALA A 95 -15.14 -18.26 -0.32
C ALA A 95 -16.29 -17.23 -0.38
N GLU A 96 -17.55 -17.68 -0.45
CA GLU A 96 -18.70 -16.78 -0.41
C GLU A 96 -18.82 -16.09 0.97
N TRP A 97 -18.75 -16.88 2.03
CA TRP A 97 -18.96 -16.41 3.40
C TRP A 97 -17.93 -15.38 3.89
N ILE A 98 -16.66 -15.48 3.48
CA ILE A 98 -15.65 -14.50 3.89
C ILE A 98 -15.89 -13.09 3.31
N TYR A 99 -16.73 -12.96 2.26
CA TYR A 99 -17.16 -11.66 1.72
C TYR A 99 -18.48 -11.16 2.33
N GLU A 100 -19.14 -11.95 3.17
CA GLU A 100 -20.30 -11.47 3.93
C GLU A 100 -19.84 -10.53 5.04
N ARG A 101 -20.63 -9.49 5.29
CA ARG A 101 -20.41 -8.62 6.45
C ARG A 101 -20.61 -9.42 7.73
N PRO A 102 -19.72 -9.25 8.74
CA PRO A 102 -19.91 -9.90 10.04
C PRO A 102 -21.15 -9.34 10.73
N GLU A 103 -21.82 -10.18 11.53
CA GLU A 103 -23.00 -9.77 12.32
C GLU A 103 -22.65 -8.69 13.36
N VAL A 104 -21.43 -8.74 13.89
CA VAL A 104 -20.90 -7.73 14.82
C VAL A 104 -19.92 -6.86 14.07
N GLU A 105 -20.14 -5.54 14.13
CA GLU A 105 -19.24 -4.58 13.49
C GLU A 105 -17.79 -4.75 14.01
N PRO A 106 -16.81 -4.91 13.13
CA PRO A 106 -15.43 -5.09 13.55
C PRO A 106 -14.92 -3.87 14.32
N SER A 107 -14.29 -4.11 15.47
CA SER A 107 -13.71 -3.07 16.30
C SER A 107 -12.27 -3.41 16.67
N TRP A 108 -11.47 -2.39 16.88
CA TRP A 108 -10.09 -2.48 17.36
C TRP A 108 -9.85 -1.33 18.31
N SER A 109 -9.88 -1.62 19.61
CA SER A 109 -9.79 -0.64 20.68
C SER A 109 -8.35 -0.36 21.10
N ASP A 110 -8.15 0.67 21.93
CA ASP A 110 -6.86 0.93 22.57
C ASP A 110 -6.35 -0.28 23.37
N ALA A 111 -7.25 -1.03 23.99
CA ALA A 111 -6.87 -2.26 24.70
C ALA A 111 -6.32 -3.33 23.74
N ASP A 112 -6.90 -3.44 22.54
CA ASP A 112 -6.42 -4.38 21.52
C ASP A 112 -5.05 -3.91 20.94
N ILE A 113 -4.87 -2.60 20.73
CA ILE A 113 -3.60 -2.01 20.32
C ILE A 113 -2.53 -2.31 21.37
N LEU A 114 -2.80 -2.00 22.64
CA LEU A 114 -1.86 -2.25 23.74
C LEU A 114 -1.54 -3.74 23.94
N ALA A 115 -2.54 -4.62 23.76
CA ALA A 115 -2.36 -6.07 23.86
C ALA A 115 -1.52 -6.65 22.71
N SER A 116 -1.48 -5.97 21.56
CA SER A 116 -0.68 -6.38 20.40
C SER A 116 0.76 -5.87 20.43
N HIS A 117 1.09 -4.95 21.34
CA HIS A 117 2.37 -4.26 21.39
C HIS A 117 3.51 -5.19 21.82
N ILE A 118 4.56 -5.25 21.02
CA ILE A 118 5.75 -6.08 21.22
C ILE A 118 6.98 -5.17 21.20
N VAL A 119 7.82 -5.27 22.21
CA VAL A 119 9.13 -4.63 22.26
C VAL A 119 10.19 -5.71 22.39
N ASN A 120 10.90 -5.97 21.30
CA ASN A 120 12.02 -6.92 21.29
C ASN A 120 13.30 -6.29 21.87
N HIS A 121 13.55 -5.04 21.51
CA HIS A 121 14.71 -4.25 21.96
C HIS A 121 14.23 -2.85 22.31
N ALA A 122 14.29 -2.47 23.59
CA ALA A 122 13.93 -1.13 24.02
C ALA A 122 14.85 -0.08 23.37
N TYR A 123 14.30 1.07 23.05
CA TYR A 123 15.05 2.16 22.42
C TYR A 123 16.33 2.50 23.19
N GLY A 124 17.44 2.62 22.47
CA GLY A 124 18.76 2.93 23.03
C GLY A 124 19.47 1.75 23.72
N THR A 125 18.97 0.51 23.60
CA THR A 125 19.65 -0.68 24.15
C THR A 125 20.57 -1.39 23.17
N LEU A 126 20.36 -1.19 21.86
CA LEU A 126 21.22 -1.72 20.82
C LEU A 126 22.40 -0.79 20.54
N PRO A 127 23.56 -1.34 20.07
CA PRO A 127 24.72 -0.53 19.70
C PRO A 127 24.40 0.57 18.68
N ASP A 128 25.15 1.67 18.74
CA ASP A 128 25.04 2.77 17.78
C ASP A 128 25.83 2.53 16.49
N GLU A 129 26.78 1.58 16.52
CA GLU A 129 27.58 1.21 15.35
C GLU A 129 26.91 0.06 14.59
N PRO A 130 26.92 0.10 13.23
CA PRO A 130 26.39 -0.99 12.42
C PRO A 130 27.12 -2.31 12.63
N VAL A 131 26.39 -3.44 12.58
CA VAL A 131 26.96 -4.79 12.68
C VAL A 131 27.52 -5.30 11.34
N PHE A 132 27.50 -4.48 10.31
CA PHE A 132 28.01 -4.76 8.97
C PHE A 132 28.85 -3.59 8.46
N GLU A 133 29.61 -3.81 7.38
CA GLU A 133 30.49 -2.80 6.79
C GLU A 133 29.99 -2.41 5.40
N VAL A 134 29.76 -1.12 5.17
CA VAL A 134 29.41 -0.50 3.89
C VAL A 134 30.17 0.82 3.72
N GLU A 135 30.28 1.30 2.49
CA GLU A 135 30.94 2.58 2.21
C GLU A 135 30.07 3.77 2.62
N ASP A 136 28.75 3.69 2.36
CA ASP A 136 27.79 4.74 2.62
C ASP A 136 26.47 4.20 3.20
N LEU A 137 26.22 4.44 4.48
CA LEU A 137 24.99 4.06 5.17
C LEU A 137 23.73 4.74 4.60
N LYS A 138 23.89 5.86 3.89
CA LYS A 138 22.79 6.54 3.23
C LYS A 138 22.46 5.95 1.85
N ASN A 139 23.40 5.18 1.25
CA ASN A 139 23.16 4.49 -0.02
C ASN A 139 22.65 3.05 0.14
N LEU A 140 21.99 2.77 1.27
CA LEU A 140 21.32 1.49 1.47
C LEU A 140 19.93 1.48 0.83
N PHE A 141 19.47 0.29 0.41
CA PHE A 141 18.13 0.09 -0.10
C PHE A 141 17.34 -0.89 0.75
N ILE A 142 16.12 -0.53 1.05
CA ILE A 142 15.09 -1.47 1.50
C ILE A 142 14.31 -1.94 0.29
N VAL A 143 14.21 -3.25 0.11
CA VAL A 143 13.43 -3.88 -0.96
C VAL A 143 12.36 -4.76 -0.37
N VAL A 144 11.10 -4.51 -0.73
CA VAL A 144 9.95 -5.30 -0.27
C VAL A 144 9.71 -6.45 -1.24
N GLU A 145 9.80 -7.69 -0.75
CA GLU A 145 9.53 -8.92 -1.51
C GLU A 145 8.12 -9.43 -1.12
N ILE A 146 7.11 -9.08 -1.90
CA ILE A 146 5.72 -9.41 -1.56
C ILE A 146 5.34 -10.86 -1.85
N GLY A 147 6.12 -11.57 -2.66
CA GLY A 147 5.83 -12.95 -3.03
C GLY A 147 5.86 -13.91 -1.85
N ASP A 148 6.73 -13.66 -0.89
CA ASP A 148 6.89 -14.50 0.31
C ASP A 148 6.97 -13.70 1.62
N HIS A 149 6.53 -12.43 1.60
CA HIS A 149 6.47 -11.53 2.75
C HIS A 149 7.83 -11.37 3.46
N HIS A 150 8.83 -10.96 2.69
CA HIS A 150 10.15 -10.60 3.21
C HIS A 150 10.53 -9.17 2.83
N VAL A 151 11.55 -8.69 3.50
CA VAL A 151 12.25 -7.46 3.17
C VAL A 151 13.73 -7.77 3.07
N SER A 152 14.39 -7.25 2.04
CA SER A 152 15.84 -7.29 1.87
C SER A 152 16.45 -5.91 2.11
N LEU A 153 17.58 -5.87 2.82
CA LEU A 153 18.47 -4.72 2.93
C LEU A 153 19.66 -4.94 1.99
N LEU A 154 19.92 -3.97 1.13
CA LEU A 154 21.01 -4.03 0.14
C LEU A 154 22.01 -2.91 0.35
N ASP A 155 23.28 -3.21 0.09
CA ASP A 155 24.35 -2.24 -0.13
C ASP A 155 24.22 -1.66 -1.54
N GLY A 156 23.95 -0.36 -1.68
CA GLY A 156 23.77 0.31 -2.96
C GLY A 156 25.09 0.60 -3.68
N ASP A 157 26.24 0.49 -3.03
CA ASP A 157 27.55 0.66 -3.67
C ASP A 157 28.09 -0.65 -4.27
N ARG A 158 27.80 -1.79 -3.63
CA ARG A 158 28.25 -3.13 -4.06
C ARG A 158 27.18 -3.98 -4.69
N PHE A 159 25.90 -3.58 -4.55
CA PHE A 159 24.73 -4.36 -4.98
C PHE A 159 24.67 -5.75 -4.34
N GLU A 160 25.03 -5.83 -3.08
CA GLU A 160 25.01 -7.05 -2.28
C GLU A 160 23.89 -7.01 -1.24
N ARG A 161 23.32 -8.19 -0.97
CA ARG A 161 22.32 -8.34 0.08
C ARG A 161 23.03 -8.43 1.44
N ILE A 162 22.77 -7.46 2.31
CA ILE A 162 23.26 -7.43 3.69
C ILE A 162 22.40 -8.33 4.58
N ALA A 163 21.07 -8.19 4.47
CA ALA A 163 20.12 -8.95 5.28
C ALA A 163 18.83 -9.24 4.52
N ARG A 164 18.11 -10.26 4.96
CA ARG A 164 16.75 -10.58 4.52
C ARG A 164 15.96 -11.09 5.72
N PHE A 165 14.82 -10.48 6.00
CA PHE A 165 14.00 -10.80 7.17
C PHE A 165 12.51 -10.89 6.80
N PRO A 166 11.71 -11.69 7.54
CA PRO A 166 10.28 -11.80 7.32
C PRO A 166 9.57 -10.50 7.66
N SER A 167 8.56 -10.13 6.88
CA SER A 167 7.69 -9.00 7.13
C SER A 167 6.29 -9.41 7.53
N ARG A 168 5.50 -8.46 8.03
CA ARG A 168 4.06 -8.63 8.18
C ARG A 168 3.40 -8.73 6.80
N TYR A 169 2.15 -9.21 6.78
CA TYR A 169 1.39 -9.42 5.55
C TYR A 169 1.17 -8.10 4.79
N ALA A 170 1.35 -8.15 3.47
CA ALA A 170 1.02 -7.07 2.53
C ALA A 170 1.47 -5.68 3.00
N LEU A 171 2.77 -5.47 3.09
CA LEU A 171 3.34 -4.14 3.32
C LEU A 171 2.82 -3.14 2.29
N HIS A 172 2.46 -1.95 2.72
CA HIS A 172 1.81 -0.95 1.88
C HIS A 172 2.16 0.48 2.26
N GLY A 173 2.17 1.37 1.26
CA GLY A 173 2.44 2.80 1.45
C GLY A 173 3.92 3.18 1.52
N GLY A 174 4.80 2.23 1.17
CA GLY A 174 6.26 2.40 1.26
C GLY A 174 6.77 2.49 2.70
N PRO A 175 8.01 2.06 2.97
CA PRO A 175 8.65 2.26 4.26
C PRO A 175 8.90 3.75 4.53
N LYS A 176 8.90 4.12 5.80
CA LYS A 176 9.23 5.45 6.28
C LYS A 176 10.46 5.35 7.17
N TYR A 177 11.30 6.36 7.15
CA TYR A 177 12.58 6.36 7.88
C TYR A 177 12.59 7.37 9.00
N SER A 178 13.39 7.09 10.03
CA SER A 178 13.83 8.16 10.93
C SER A 178 14.72 9.17 10.18
N PRO A 179 14.80 10.43 10.60
CA PRO A 179 15.56 11.46 9.90
C PRO A 179 17.05 11.12 9.72
N ASP A 180 17.62 10.37 10.66
CA ASP A 180 19.00 9.88 10.60
C ASP A 180 19.16 8.67 9.65
N GLY A 181 18.05 8.05 9.19
CA GLY A 181 18.05 6.87 8.32
C GLY A 181 18.41 5.55 9.02
N ARG A 182 18.58 5.54 10.35
CA ARG A 182 18.88 4.33 11.11
C ARG A 182 17.69 3.40 11.24
N TYR A 183 16.52 3.96 11.56
CA TYR A 183 15.29 3.18 11.73
C TYR A 183 14.41 3.27 10.51
N VAL A 184 13.85 2.13 10.12
CA VAL A 184 12.81 2.05 9.09
C VAL A 184 11.52 1.51 9.69
N TYR A 185 10.40 2.12 9.30
CA TYR A 185 9.07 1.77 9.76
C TYR A 185 8.25 1.24 8.59
N PHE A 186 7.60 0.11 8.79
CA PHE A 186 6.75 -0.53 7.80
C PHE A 186 5.31 -0.51 8.27
N GLY A 187 4.39 -0.12 7.39
CA GLY A 187 2.97 -0.30 7.57
C GLY A 187 2.48 -1.50 6.76
N SER A 188 1.54 -2.26 7.30
CA SER A 188 0.94 -3.39 6.60
C SER A 188 -0.58 -3.27 6.49
N ARG A 189 -1.17 -3.86 5.47
CA ARG A 189 -2.62 -3.81 5.24
C ARG A 189 -3.45 -4.44 6.37
N ASP A 190 -2.90 -5.34 7.13
CA ASP A 190 -3.54 -5.96 8.28
C ASP A 190 -3.31 -5.19 9.59
N GLY A 191 -2.86 -3.95 9.48
CA GLY A 191 -2.82 -2.97 10.58
C GLY A 191 -1.55 -2.96 11.40
N TRP A 192 -0.53 -3.75 11.07
CA TRP A 192 0.71 -3.75 11.81
C TRP A 192 1.65 -2.60 11.40
N VAL A 193 2.27 -2.01 12.41
CA VAL A 193 3.43 -1.14 12.28
C VAL A 193 4.63 -1.88 12.86
N THR A 194 5.68 -2.03 12.05
CA THR A 194 6.94 -2.68 12.42
C THR A 194 8.07 -1.66 12.38
N LYS A 195 8.87 -1.57 13.43
CA LYS A 195 10.10 -0.78 13.49
C LYS A 195 11.32 -1.70 13.41
N TYR A 196 12.21 -1.41 12.46
CA TYR A 196 13.44 -2.15 12.24
C TYR A 196 14.65 -1.25 12.40
N ASP A 197 15.66 -1.70 13.15
CA ASP A 197 16.96 -1.04 13.28
C ASP A 197 17.89 -1.57 12.17
N ILE A 198 18.14 -0.74 11.17
CA ILE A 198 19.01 -1.07 10.03
C ILE A 198 20.43 -1.38 10.52
N TYR A 199 20.95 -0.63 11.52
CA TYR A 199 22.32 -0.81 11.99
C TYR A 199 22.55 -2.16 12.66
N ASN A 200 21.54 -2.65 13.39
CA ASN A 200 21.64 -3.91 14.14
C ASN A 200 20.94 -5.09 13.47
N LEU A 201 20.26 -4.86 12.33
CA LEU A 201 19.51 -5.89 11.59
C LEU A 201 18.42 -6.56 12.42
N GLU A 202 17.71 -5.78 13.27
CA GLU A 202 16.76 -6.28 14.24
C GLU A 202 15.38 -5.58 14.14
N VAL A 203 14.31 -6.35 14.24
CA VAL A 203 12.97 -5.82 14.51
C VAL A 203 12.92 -5.39 15.98
N THR A 204 12.87 -4.08 16.25
CA THR A 204 12.94 -3.55 17.62
C THR A 204 11.59 -3.49 18.30
N ALA A 205 10.54 -3.11 17.58
CA ALA A 205 9.18 -3.06 18.12
C ALA A 205 8.14 -3.28 17.03
N GLU A 206 6.97 -3.75 17.44
CA GLU A 206 5.80 -3.91 16.59
C GLU A 206 4.53 -3.58 17.37
N VAL A 207 3.52 -3.05 16.68
CA VAL A 207 2.18 -2.84 17.24
C VAL A 207 1.13 -2.96 16.13
N ARG A 208 -0.03 -3.51 16.45
CA ARG A 208 -1.16 -3.55 15.52
C ARG A 208 -2.08 -2.36 15.78
N ALA A 209 -1.99 -1.35 14.94
CA ALA A 209 -2.73 -0.09 15.05
C ALA A 209 -4.19 -0.18 14.54
N GLY A 210 -4.55 -1.26 13.84
CA GLY A 210 -5.89 -1.42 13.29
C GLY A 210 -6.11 -2.79 12.65
N ILE A 211 -7.22 -2.95 11.96
CA ILE A 211 -7.57 -4.18 11.22
C ILE A 211 -7.21 -4.04 9.74
N ASN A 212 -7.41 -2.84 9.18
CA ASN A 212 -7.07 -2.52 7.80
C ASN A 212 -6.46 -1.11 7.77
N MET A 213 -5.16 -1.05 7.57
CA MET A 213 -4.42 0.20 7.54
C MET A 213 -4.12 0.64 6.10
N ARG A 214 -4.20 1.94 5.85
CA ARG A 214 -3.85 2.53 4.55
C ARG A 214 -2.34 2.70 4.40
N ASN A 215 -1.76 3.48 5.27
CA ASN A 215 -0.32 3.75 5.34
C ASN A 215 0.07 4.38 6.68
N ILE A 216 1.36 4.65 6.83
CA ILE A 216 1.93 5.34 7.99
C ILE A 216 2.74 6.56 7.54
N ALA A 217 2.95 7.49 8.46
CA ALA A 217 3.89 8.59 8.34
C ALA A 217 4.77 8.65 9.59
N VAL A 218 6.03 9.10 9.43
CA VAL A 218 6.97 9.36 10.54
C VAL A 218 7.21 10.86 10.60
N SER A 219 7.16 11.45 11.80
CA SER A 219 7.39 12.89 11.97
C SER A 219 8.80 13.31 11.54
N ALA A 220 8.92 14.55 11.06
CA ALA A 220 10.18 15.10 10.58
C ALA A 220 11.29 15.09 11.64
N ASP A 221 10.94 15.15 12.92
CA ASP A 221 11.85 15.07 14.05
C ASP A 221 12.10 13.63 14.55
N GLY A 222 11.44 12.63 13.94
CA GLY A 222 11.57 11.22 14.27
C GLY A 222 10.94 10.78 15.59
N ARG A 223 10.13 11.64 16.25
CA ARG A 223 9.55 11.34 17.57
C ARG A 223 8.25 10.55 17.49
N TYR A 224 7.50 10.63 16.38
CA TYR A 224 6.15 10.12 16.28
C TYR A 224 5.94 9.31 15.02
N VAL A 225 5.01 8.35 15.08
CA VAL A 225 4.47 7.63 13.93
C VAL A 225 2.95 7.79 13.93
N LEU A 226 2.38 8.17 12.80
CA LEU A 226 0.94 8.23 12.61
C LEU A 226 0.50 7.14 11.63
N ALA A 227 -0.44 6.28 12.05
CA ALA A 227 -1.05 5.26 11.22
C ALA A 227 -2.47 5.68 10.81
N GLY A 228 -2.77 5.62 9.51
CA GLY A 228 -4.09 5.92 8.96
C GLY A 228 -4.86 4.65 8.63
N ASN A 229 -6.02 4.44 9.25
CA ASN A 229 -6.79 3.22 9.12
C ASN A 229 -8.03 3.38 8.20
N TYR A 230 -8.32 2.29 7.45
CA TYR A 230 -9.62 2.08 6.82
C TYR A 230 -10.60 1.43 7.80
N LEU A 231 -10.08 0.58 8.71
CA LEU A 231 -10.88 -0.13 9.70
C LEU A 231 -10.05 -0.34 10.98
N PRO A 232 -10.53 0.13 12.14
CA PRO A 232 -11.62 1.11 12.30
C PRO A 232 -11.28 2.46 11.63
N HIS A 233 -12.25 3.37 11.56
CA HIS A 233 -12.04 4.73 11.05
C HIS A 233 -11.26 5.56 12.08
N THR A 234 -9.95 5.38 12.12
CA THR A 234 -9.06 6.01 13.11
C THR A 234 -7.74 6.45 12.51
N LEU A 235 -7.15 7.46 13.12
CA LEU A 235 -5.74 7.74 13.10
C LEU A 235 -5.14 7.26 14.42
N VAL A 236 -4.00 6.57 14.38
CA VAL A 236 -3.33 6.08 15.60
C VAL A 236 -1.96 6.71 15.69
N LEU A 237 -1.77 7.50 16.75
CA LEU A 237 -0.51 8.20 17.04
C LEU A 237 0.31 7.36 18.01
N LEU A 238 1.58 7.11 17.65
CA LEU A 238 2.52 6.29 18.37
C LEU A 238 3.81 7.07 18.71
N ASP A 239 4.43 6.77 19.84
CA ASP A 239 5.81 7.18 20.12
C ASP A 239 6.78 6.35 19.25
N ALA A 240 7.58 7.00 18.43
CA ALA A 240 8.46 6.33 17.47
C ALA A 240 9.60 5.54 18.12
N ARG A 241 9.90 5.76 19.43
CA ARG A 241 10.98 5.05 20.14
C ARG A 241 10.68 3.57 20.28
N ASN A 242 9.51 3.22 20.82
CA ASN A 242 9.10 1.84 21.07
C ASN A 242 7.74 1.49 20.47
N LEU A 243 7.13 2.37 19.66
CA LEU A 243 5.76 2.22 19.12
C LEU A 243 4.69 2.17 20.23
N GLU A 244 4.91 2.87 21.34
CA GLU A 244 3.92 2.99 22.41
C GLU A 244 2.73 3.83 21.93
N LEU A 245 1.51 3.41 22.29
CA LEU A 245 0.29 4.14 21.95
C LEU A 245 0.24 5.49 22.69
N ILE A 246 0.17 6.58 21.93
CA ILE A 246 -0.10 7.92 22.47
C ILE A 246 -1.61 8.19 22.44
N ALA A 247 -2.23 7.97 21.27
CA ALA A 247 -3.67 8.15 21.11
C ALA A 247 -4.23 7.36 19.93
N SER A 248 -5.48 6.94 20.07
CA SER A 248 -6.35 6.53 18.99
C SER A 248 -7.37 7.64 18.76
N ILE A 249 -7.35 8.20 17.55
CA ILE A 249 -8.12 9.39 17.18
C ILE A 249 -9.25 8.94 16.25
N PRO A 250 -10.51 8.94 16.70
CA PRO A 250 -11.65 8.66 15.81
C PRO A 250 -11.71 9.67 14.67
N VAL A 251 -11.86 9.18 13.44
CA VAL A 251 -12.02 10.04 12.27
C VAL A 251 -13.53 10.33 12.10
N GLU A 252 -13.97 11.37 12.79
CA GLU A 252 -15.33 11.90 12.74
C GLU A 252 -15.24 13.35 12.27
N GLY A 253 -15.85 13.64 11.11
CA GLY A 253 -15.83 14.96 10.49
C GLY A 253 -16.67 15.99 11.21
N LEU A 254 -16.66 17.21 10.71
CA LEU A 254 -17.38 18.36 11.27
C LEU A 254 -18.89 18.14 11.41
N ASN A 255 -19.48 17.28 10.58
CA ASN A 255 -20.91 16.95 10.60
C ASN A 255 -21.23 15.63 11.33
N GLY A 256 -20.24 14.98 11.95
CA GLY A 256 -20.42 13.73 12.69
C GLY A 256 -20.39 12.47 11.83
N GLU A 257 -20.06 12.56 10.53
CA GLU A 257 -19.84 11.39 9.68
C GLU A 257 -18.44 10.82 9.93
N THR A 258 -18.35 9.49 9.96
CA THR A 258 -17.05 8.82 10.09
C THR A 258 -16.42 8.54 8.74
N SER A 259 -15.10 8.54 8.66
CA SER A 259 -14.38 8.33 7.42
C SER A 259 -13.18 7.40 7.57
N ARG A 260 -12.94 6.62 6.52
CA ARG A 260 -11.64 5.99 6.31
C ARG A 260 -10.58 7.05 6.03
N VAL A 261 -9.33 6.76 6.36
CA VAL A 261 -8.19 7.63 6.02
C VAL A 261 -7.70 7.28 4.62
N SER A 262 -7.78 8.21 3.68
CA SER A 262 -7.36 8.02 2.30
C SER A 262 -5.84 7.89 2.17
N ALA A 263 -5.10 8.79 2.82
CA ALA A 263 -3.65 8.79 2.93
C ALA A 263 -3.21 9.62 4.12
N VAL A 264 -2.05 9.34 4.69
CA VAL A 264 -1.37 10.18 5.69
C VAL A 264 0.09 10.36 5.31
N TYR A 265 0.56 11.62 5.36
CA TYR A 265 1.95 11.98 5.08
C TYR A 265 2.47 12.96 6.12
N THR A 266 3.79 12.99 6.30
CA THR A 266 4.44 14.04 7.06
C THR A 266 4.60 15.30 6.20
N ALA A 267 4.49 16.46 6.82
CA ALA A 267 4.77 17.76 6.20
C ALA A 267 5.93 18.43 6.97
N PRO A 268 7.20 18.12 6.63
CA PRO A 268 8.36 18.52 7.42
C PRO A 268 8.47 20.03 7.67
N PRO A 269 8.30 20.92 6.66
CA PRO A 269 8.38 22.37 6.91
C PRO A 269 7.24 22.91 7.78
N ARG A 270 6.14 22.16 7.91
CA ARG A 270 4.97 22.52 8.71
C ARG A 270 5.02 21.91 10.12
N ASN A 271 5.96 21.01 10.37
CA ASN A 271 6.06 20.21 11.61
C ASN A 271 4.71 19.53 11.95
N SER A 272 4.09 18.91 10.97
CA SER A 272 2.78 18.29 11.10
C SER A 272 2.66 16.99 10.32
N PHE A 273 1.61 16.22 10.62
CA PHE A 273 1.06 15.20 9.74
C PHE A 273 -0.17 15.75 9.01
N VAL A 274 -0.33 15.36 7.76
CA VAL A 274 -1.51 15.69 6.96
C VAL A 274 -2.21 14.41 6.55
N ALA A 275 -3.53 14.35 6.77
CA ALA A 275 -4.38 13.23 6.42
C ALA A 275 -5.52 13.68 5.51
N ALA A 276 -5.68 13.05 4.35
CA ALA A 276 -6.87 13.20 3.52
C ALA A 276 -7.90 12.12 3.90
N LEU A 277 -9.16 12.50 3.96
CA LEU A 277 -10.23 11.62 4.36
C LEU A 277 -10.99 11.09 3.14
N ARG A 278 -11.30 9.78 3.19
CA ARG A 278 -11.83 9.08 2.03
C ARG A 278 -13.30 9.29 1.79
N ASP A 279 -14.08 9.35 2.86
CA ASP A 279 -15.54 9.30 2.81
C ASP A 279 -16.21 10.64 3.14
N ILE A 280 -15.42 11.63 3.54
CA ILE A 280 -15.81 13.01 3.73
C ILE A 280 -14.80 13.95 3.06
N PRO A 281 -15.23 15.11 2.54
CA PRO A 281 -14.34 16.04 1.85
C PRO A 281 -13.58 16.91 2.87
N GLU A 282 -12.71 16.30 3.67
CA GLU A 282 -11.89 17.01 4.65
C GLU A 282 -10.42 16.58 4.53
N VAL A 283 -9.53 17.52 4.81
CA VAL A 283 -8.11 17.33 5.06
C VAL A 283 -7.83 17.73 6.50
N TRP A 284 -7.15 16.86 7.24
CA TRP A 284 -6.79 17.09 8.62
C TRP A 284 -5.29 17.32 8.75
N GLU A 285 -4.89 18.37 9.45
CA GLU A 285 -3.50 18.64 9.83
C GLU A 285 -3.34 18.42 11.34
N ILE A 286 -2.44 17.49 11.73
CA ILE A 286 -2.13 17.19 13.12
C ILE A 286 -0.78 17.80 13.42
N ARG A 287 -0.76 18.85 14.26
CA ARG A 287 0.41 19.64 14.60
C ARG A 287 1.00 19.20 15.94
N TRP A 288 2.32 19.31 16.03
CA TRP A 288 3.01 19.12 17.31
C TRP A 288 2.69 20.28 18.27
N PRO A 289 2.96 20.09 19.59
CA PRO A 289 2.62 21.11 20.58
C PRO A 289 3.18 22.50 20.32
N GLU A 290 4.38 22.56 19.79
CA GLU A 290 5.11 23.81 19.53
C GLU A 290 4.56 24.60 18.32
N GLU A 291 3.80 23.93 17.46
CA GLU A 291 3.28 24.50 16.20
C GLU A 291 1.78 24.84 16.27
N ARG A 292 1.20 24.87 17.44
CA ARG A 292 -0.24 25.12 17.63
C ARG A 292 -0.61 26.54 17.18
N ALA A 293 -1.64 26.65 16.35
CA ALA A 293 -2.15 27.91 15.82
C ALA A 293 -3.52 28.30 16.40
N ALA A 294 -3.94 29.52 16.14
CA ALA A 294 -5.28 29.98 16.49
C ALA A 294 -6.33 29.23 15.64
N GLY A 295 -7.37 28.69 16.29
CA GLY A 295 -8.39 27.90 15.62
C GLY A 295 -8.17 26.39 15.69
N ASP A 296 -6.97 25.93 16.08
CA ASP A 296 -6.70 24.53 16.26
C ASP A 296 -7.49 23.94 17.43
N GLU A 297 -8.05 22.76 17.23
CA GLU A 297 -8.73 21.99 18.29
C GLU A 297 -7.68 21.26 19.14
N ALA A 298 -7.90 21.20 20.45
CA ALA A 298 -7.10 20.35 21.32
C ALA A 298 -7.38 18.88 21.00
N LEU A 299 -6.32 18.10 20.71
CA LEU A 299 -6.46 16.69 20.36
C LEU A 299 -6.15 15.82 21.58
N VAL A 300 -4.90 15.44 21.77
CA VAL A 300 -4.42 14.63 22.86
C VAL A 300 -3.13 15.21 23.41
N GLY A 301 -3.02 15.32 24.71
CA GLY A 301 -1.88 16.03 25.32
C GLY A 301 -1.82 17.46 24.77
N ASP A 302 -0.67 17.79 24.17
CA ASP A 302 -0.45 19.11 23.57
C ASP A 302 -0.61 19.14 22.05
N PHE A 303 -0.95 18.00 21.41
CA PHE A 303 -1.21 17.95 19.97
C PHE A 303 -2.47 18.74 19.62
N ALA A 304 -2.47 19.32 18.42
CA ALA A 304 -3.59 20.04 17.88
C ALA A 304 -4.07 19.44 16.56
N LEU A 305 -5.38 19.50 16.35
CA LEU A 305 -6.03 19.11 15.11
C LEU A 305 -6.58 20.36 14.42
N HIS A 306 -6.17 20.55 13.18
CA HIS A 306 -6.73 21.54 12.28
C HIS A 306 -7.50 20.82 11.18
N ARG A 307 -8.80 21.10 11.04
CA ARG A 307 -9.69 20.50 10.05
C ARG A 307 -9.99 21.50 8.96
N MET A 308 -9.73 21.10 7.73
CA MET A 308 -9.95 21.92 6.53
C MET A 308 -11.04 21.26 5.67
N GLU A 309 -12.05 22.00 5.25
CA GLU A 309 -13.02 21.53 4.26
C GLU A 309 -12.33 21.46 2.87
N ALA A 310 -12.17 20.25 2.34
CA ALA A 310 -11.66 20.07 0.99
C ALA A 310 -12.76 20.30 -0.05
N PRO A 311 -12.41 20.77 -1.26
CA PRO A 311 -13.41 21.04 -2.30
C PRO A 311 -14.06 19.80 -2.90
N ASP A 312 -13.46 18.61 -2.72
CA ASP A 312 -13.99 17.30 -3.11
C ASP A 312 -13.35 16.19 -2.25
N TYR A 313 -13.82 14.96 -2.42
CA TYR A 313 -13.23 13.76 -1.81
C TYR A 313 -11.88 13.48 -2.42
N LEU A 314 -10.82 13.41 -1.61
CA LEU A 314 -9.47 13.16 -2.05
C LEU A 314 -9.07 11.71 -1.80
N ASP A 315 -8.62 11.02 -2.85
CA ASP A 315 -8.22 9.60 -2.75
C ASP A 315 -6.74 9.41 -2.44
N ASP A 316 -5.90 10.30 -2.91
CA ASP A 316 -4.47 10.38 -2.65
C ASP A 316 -4.02 11.81 -2.90
N PHE A 317 -2.84 12.18 -2.43
CA PHE A 317 -2.35 13.53 -2.62
C PHE A 317 -0.82 13.59 -2.66
N PHE A 318 -0.34 14.73 -3.11
CA PHE A 318 1.05 15.09 -3.26
C PHE A 318 1.21 16.53 -2.76
N PHE A 319 2.39 16.94 -2.32
CA PHE A 319 2.67 18.33 -1.96
C PHE A 319 3.52 19.03 -3.01
N ASP A 320 3.46 20.37 -3.02
CA ASP A 320 4.54 21.18 -3.56
C ASP A 320 5.77 21.11 -2.64
N MET A 321 6.90 21.68 -3.07
CA MET A 321 8.15 21.58 -2.32
C MET A 321 8.13 22.40 -1.02
N GLU A 322 7.28 23.39 -0.92
CA GLU A 322 7.06 24.23 0.26
C GLU A 322 6.00 23.68 1.20
N TYR A 323 5.30 22.60 0.82
CA TYR A 323 4.21 21.99 1.57
C TYR A 323 3.03 22.94 1.87
N ARG A 324 2.87 23.93 1.04
CA ARG A 324 1.73 24.84 1.05
C ARG A 324 0.56 24.31 0.24
N TYR A 325 0.85 23.79 -0.96
CA TYR A 325 -0.17 23.29 -1.87
C TYR A 325 -0.28 21.77 -1.77
N LEU A 326 -1.50 21.31 -1.50
CA LEU A 326 -1.85 19.91 -1.58
C LEU A 326 -2.52 19.65 -2.93
N VAL A 327 -1.94 18.75 -3.71
CA VAL A 327 -2.48 18.33 -5.00
C VAL A 327 -3.17 16.99 -4.80
N GLY A 328 -4.48 16.97 -4.84
CA GLY A 328 -5.29 15.78 -4.55
C GLY A 328 -6.05 15.27 -5.77
N ALA A 329 -6.14 13.94 -5.92
CA ALA A 329 -6.99 13.31 -6.92
C ALA A 329 -8.45 13.34 -6.46
N ALA A 330 -9.30 14.02 -7.22
CA ALA A 330 -10.74 14.01 -6.96
C ALA A 330 -11.37 12.69 -7.39
N ARG A 331 -12.23 12.13 -6.51
CA ARG A 331 -12.86 10.85 -6.76
C ARG A 331 -13.79 10.87 -7.98
N GLY A 332 -13.88 9.71 -8.65
CA GLY A 332 -14.82 9.50 -9.76
C GLY A 332 -14.43 10.15 -11.07
N GLY A 333 -13.13 10.34 -11.32
CA GLY A 333 -12.61 10.84 -12.59
C GLY A 333 -12.86 12.33 -12.83
N LYS A 334 -13.08 13.11 -11.77
CA LYS A 334 -13.28 14.56 -11.84
C LYS A 334 -12.00 15.37 -11.99
N GLY A 335 -10.86 14.69 -12.21
CA GLY A 335 -9.56 15.30 -12.33
C GLY A 335 -8.83 15.43 -11.00
N GLY A 336 -7.84 16.32 -10.95
CA GLY A 336 -7.12 16.71 -9.76
C GLY A 336 -7.54 18.09 -9.28
N GLN A 337 -7.22 18.39 -8.04
CA GLN A 337 -7.45 19.69 -7.44
C GLN A 337 -6.21 20.14 -6.68
N VAL A 338 -5.95 21.43 -6.73
CA VAL A 338 -4.91 22.07 -5.93
C VAL A 338 -5.57 22.88 -4.82
N PHE A 339 -5.19 22.55 -3.60
CA PHE A 339 -5.72 23.14 -2.38
C PHE A 339 -4.60 23.88 -1.64
N ASP A 340 -4.79 25.18 -1.43
CA ASP A 340 -3.90 25.99 -0.59
C ASP A 340 -4.24 25.73 0.88
N MET A 341 -3.34 25.10 1.61
CA MET A 341 -3.55 24.72 3.00
C MET A 341 -3.42 25.90 3.98
N ASP A 342 -2.83 27.01 3.57
CA ASP A 342 -2.70 28.20 4.42
C ASP A 342 -3.94 29.10 4.31
N GLU A 343 -4.48 29.24 3.10
CA GLU A 343 -5.69 30.02 2.83
C GLU A 343 -6.98 29.18 2.89
N GLU A 344 -6.85 27.84 2.95
CA GLU A 344 -7.95 26.86 2.98
C GLU A 344 -8.91 26.97 1.78
N ILE A 345 -8.37 27.23 0.60
CA ILE A 345 -9.14 27.40 -0.63
C ILE A 345 -8.63 26.49 -1.75
N LYS A 346 -9.53 26.10 -2.63
CA LYS A 346 -9.15 25.52 -3.92
C LYS A 346 -8.60 26.63 -4.83
N VAL A 347 -7.38 26.44 -5.34
CA VAL A 347 -6.72 27.41 -6.23
C VAL A 347 -6.74 26.99 -7.69
N ALA A 348 -6.83 25.68 -7.98
CA ALA A 348 -6.90 25.19 -9.35
C ALA A 348 -7.64 23.84 -9.46
N ASP A 349 -8.17 23.60 -10.66
CA ASP A 349 -8.60 22.27 -11.12
C ASP A 349 -7.57 21.78 -12.15
N LEU A 350 -7.08 20.56 -11.96
CA LEU A 350 -6.18 19.91 -12.89
C LEU A 350 -6.99 19.00 -13.83
N PRO A 351 -6.92 19.18 -15.16
CA PRO A 351 -7.64 18.37 -16.13
C PRO A 351 -6.99 16.99 -16.28
N LEU A 352 -6.94 16.22 -15.18
CA LEU A 352 -6.42 14.87 -15.12
C LEU A 352 -7.53 13.92 -15.49
N GLU A 353 -7.56 13.47 -16.73
CA GLU A 353 -8.48 12.40 -17.14
C GLU A 353 -8.00 11.05 -16.57
N GLY A 354 -8.95 10.18 -16.26
CA GLY A 354 -8.67 8.89 -15.64
C GLY A 354 -8.33 9.03 -14.14
N MET A 355 -7.66 8.04 -13.58
CA MET A 355 -7.26 8.02 -12.18
C MET A 355 -5.76 8.32 -12.06
N PRO A 356 -5.36 9.56 -11.74
CA PRO A 356 -3.95 9.89 -11.54
C PRO A 356 -3.43 9.24 -10.26
N HIS A 357 -2.18 8.78 -10.27
CA HIS A 357 -1.50 8.25 -9.10
C HIS A 357 -0.60 9.33 -8.48
N LEU A 358 -1.20 10.22 -7.72
CA LEU A 358 -0.50 11.40 -7.16
C LEU A 358 0.62 11.04 -6.20
N GLY A 359 0.46 9.99 -5.40
CA GLY A 359 1.52 9.49 -4.53
C GLY A 359 2.80 9.01 -5.26
N ALA A 360 2.77 8.88 -6.59
CA ALA A 360 3.94 8.61 -7.44
C ALA A 360 4.33 9.81 -8.30
N GLY A 361 3.74 10.99 -8.08
CA GLY A 361 4.12 12.23 -8.76
C GLY A 361 5.54 12.65 -8.41
N ILE A 362 6.22 13.27 -9.37
CA ILE A 362 7.58 13.80 -9.21
C ILE A 362 7.67 15.22 -9.75
N THR A 363 8.65 15.98 -9.28
CA THR A 363 8.88 17.37 -9.72
C THR A 363 10.30 17.56 -10.22
N TRP A 364 10.49 18.53 -11.14
CA TRP A 364 11.81 18.99 -11.58
C TRP A 364 11.75 20.39 -12.18
N GLU A 365 12.92 20.98 -12.47
CA GLU A 365 13.04 22.25 -13.16
C GLU A 365 13.02 22.06 -14.69
N LEU A 366 12.08 22.73 -15.38
CA LEU A 366 11.96 22.81 -16.83
C LEU A 366 12.03 24.25 -17.28
N ASP A 367 13.07 24.66 -18.00
CA ASP A 367 13.24 26.04 -18.50
C ASP A 367 13.05 27.13 -17.43
N GLY A 368 13.55 26.87 -16.21
CA GLY A 368 13.43 27.79 -15.07
C GLY A 368 12.04 27.83 -14.42
N ARG A 369 11.20 26.85 -14.69
CA ARG A 369 9.89 26.65 -14.06
C ARG A 369 9.84 25.28 -13.40
N ARG A 370 9.26 25.20 -12.21
CA ARG A 370 9.02 23.92 -11.58
C ARG A 370 7.79 23.27 -12.19
N VAL A 371 7.98 22.03 -12.64
CA VAL A 371 6.90 21.20 -13.17
C VAL A 371 6.68 19.98 -12.30
N MET A 372 5.46 19.45 -12.36
CA MET A 372 5.05 18.21 -11.72
C MET A 372 4.57 17.23 -12.79
N ALA A 373 5.03 15.99 -12.75
CA ALA A 373 4.58 14.93 -13.65
C ALA A 373 3.88 13.82 -12.86
N ILE A 374 2.78 13.30 -13.41
CA ILE A 374 1.89 12.33 -12.76
C ILE A 374 1.54 11.23 -13.73
N PRO A 375 1.81 9.93 -13.40
CA PRO A 375 1.31 8.80 -14.18
C PRO A 375 -0.18 8.54 -13.88
N HIS A 376 -0.90 7.95 -14.83
CA HIS A 376 -2.30 7.56 -14.68
C HIS A 376 -2.43 6.04 -14.62
N ILE A 377 -3.27 5.53 -13.69
CA ILE A 377 -3.41 4.08 -13.44
C ILE A 377 -4.53 3.40 -14.25
N ASP A 378 -5.31 4.15 -14.97
CA ASP A 378 -6.38 3.64 -15.85
C ASP A 378 -6.28 4.15 -17.29
N LYS A 379 -5.27 4.98 -17.60
CA LYS A 379 -5.01 5.54 -18.92
C LYS A 379 -3.52 5.57 -19.22
N GLY A 380 -3.14 5.20 -20.43
CA GLY A 380 -1.74 5.22 -20.89
C GLY A 380 -1.26 6.65 -21.13
N GLN A 381 -0.95 7.38 -20.07
CA GLN A 381 -0.44 8.74 -20.17
C GLN A 381 0.30 9.20 -18.90
N VAL A 382 1.18 10.19 -19.07
CA VAL A 382 1.76 11.01 -18.02
C VAL A 382 1.35 12.45 -18.29
N SER A 383 0.79 13.13 -17.29
CA SER A 383 0.45 14.57 -17.37
C SER A 383 1.52 15.40 -16.69
N VAL A 384 1.95 16.49 -17.33
CA VAL A 384 2.95 17.43 -16.82
C VAL A 384 2.31 18.81 -16.64
N PHE A 385 2.43 19.37 -15.43
CA PHE A 385 1.85 20.67 -15.04
C PHE A 385 2.93 21.65 -14.63
N ASP A 386 2.74 22.92 -14.97
CA ASP A 386 3.50 24.05 -14.41
C ASP A 386 2.98 24.33 -12.99
N MET A 387 3.84 24.25 -11.99
CA MET A 387 3.43 24.44 -10.58
C MET A 387 3.26 25.92 -10.20
N SER A 388 3.66 26.87 -11.06
CA SER A 388 3.49 28.30 -10.78
C SER A 388 2.07 28.79 -11.02
N ASP A 389 1.36 28.19 -11.96
CA ASP A 389 -0.01 28.57 -12.35
C ASP A 389 -0.96 27.38 -12.52
N TRP A 390 -0.44 26.15 -12.31
CA TRP A 390 -1.15 24.88 -12.42
C TRP A 390 -1.68 24.58 -13.83
N SER A 391 -1.13 25.22 -14.85
CA SER A 391 -1.50 24.96 -16.24
C SER A 391 -0.90 23.65 -16.73
N LEU A 392 -1.64 22.94 -17.60
CA LEU A 392 -1.16 21.75 -18.27
C LEU A 392 -0.07 22.13 -19.29
N VAL A 393 1.14 21.63 -19.10
CA VAL A 393 2.26 21.78 -20.03
C VAL A 393 2.11 20.81 -21.21
N THR A 394 1.96 19.52 -20.89
CA THR A 394 1.76 18.47 -21.91
C THR A 394 1.17 17.21 -21.31
N GLN A 395 0.68 16.34 -22.19
CA GLN A 395 0.36 14.95 -21.89
C GLN A 395 1.20 14.05 -22.78
N ILE A 396 1.97 13.16 -22.17
CA ILE A 396 2.84 12.21 -22.85
C ILE A 396 2.08 10.89 -22.93
N GLU A 397 1.80 10.42 -24.14
CA GLU A 397 1.17 9.10 -24.35
C GLU A 397 2.16 7.98 -24.04
N THR A 398 1.72 6.97 -23.28
CA THR A 398 2.48 5.78 -22.92
C THR A 398 1.80 4.52 -23.47
N ASP A 399 2.53 3.40 -23.52
CA ASP A 399 2.03 2.13 -24.07
C ASP A 399 0.95 1.44 -23.21
N GLY A 400 0.59 2.04 -22.10
CA GLY A 400 -0.46 1.59 -21.19
C GLY A 400 -0.39 2.35 -19.85
N PRO A 401 -1.34 2.09 -18.94
CA PRO A 401 -1.41 2.79 -17.67
C PRO A 401 -0.18 2.54 -16.80
N GLY A 402 0.39 3.63 -16.24
CA GLY A 402 1.53 3.59 -15.33
C GLY A 402 1.11 3.60 -13.85
N PHE A 403 2.04 3.19 -12.99
CA PHE A 403 1.82 3.21 -11.54
C PHE A 403 2.91 3.96 -10.78
N PHE A 404 4.18 3.76 -11.15
CA PHE A 404 5.32 4.40 -10.50
C PHE A 404 6.09 5.28 -11.47
N MET A 405 6.48 6.44 -11.00
CA MET A 405 7.36 7.35 -11.71
C MET A 405 8.49 7.79 -10.80
N ARG A 406 9.71 7.89 -11.35
CA ARG A 406 10.92 8.31 -10.64
C ARG A 406 11.85 9.09 -11.53
N SER A 407 12.60 9.95 -10.88
CA SER A 407 13.78 10.62 -11.42
C SER A 407 14.80 10.82 -10.30
N HIS A 408 15.87 11.48 -10.60
CA HIS A 408 16.87 11.98 -9.67
C HIS A 408 17.29 13.38 -10.13
N GLU A 409 17.73 14.24 -9.21
CA GLU A 409 18.14 15.62 -9.56
C GLU A 409 19.28 15.66 -10.60
N SER A 410 20.24 14.70 -10.50
CA SER A 410 21.35 14.57 -11.42
C SER A 410 21.01 13.88 -12.75
N SER A 411 19.84 13.23 -12.86
CA SER A 411 19.44 12.50 -14.05
C SER A 411 18.71 13.43 -15.05
N PRO A 412 19.05 13.39 -16.35
CA PRO A 412 18.27 14.10 -17.37
C PRO A 412 16.93 13.41 -17.67
N TYR A 413 16.70 12.23 -17.09
CA TYR A 413 15.55 11.39 -17.41
C TYR A 413 14.58 11.22 -16.25
N ALA A 414 13.30 11.11 -16.58
CA ALA A 414 12.25 10.60 -15.73
C ALA A 414 11.80 9.22 -16.25
N TRP A 415 11.54 8.29 -15.35
CA TRP A 415 11.23 6.91 -15.66
C TRP A 415 9.81 6.59 -15.20
N VAL A 416 9.02 5.95 -16.05
CA VAL A 416 7.65 5.51 -15.74
C VAL A 416 7.42 4.09 -16.22
N ASP A 417 6.79 3.28 -15.39
CA ASP A 417 6.39 1.93 -15.79
C ASP A 417 5.06 1.91 -16.56
N VAL A 418 4.85 0.83 -17.28
CA VAL A 418 3.55 0.47 -17.86
C VAL A 418 2.99 -0.70 -17.03
N PHE A 419 2.48 -0.39 -15.85
CA PHE A 419 2.15 -1.42 -14.84
C PHE A 419 0.93 -2.25 -15.20
N PHE A 420 -0.04 -1.66 -15.87
CA PHE A 420 -1.32 -2.29 -16.19
C PHE A 420 -1.50 -2.56 -17.69
N GLY A 421 -2.22 -3.63 -18.01
CA GLY A 421 -2.52 -4.00 -19.38
C GLY A 421 -1.49 -4.93 -20.03
N PRO A 422 -1.57 -5.13 -21.36
CA PRO A 422 -0.77 -6.15 -22.05
C PRO A 422 0.72 -5.81 -22.20
N ASN A 423 1.10 -4.56 -22.01
CA ASN A 423 2.47 -4.07 -22.17
C ASN A 423 3.17 -3.86 -20.83
N HIS A 424 2.78 -4.58 -19.78
CA HIS A 424 3.29 -4.44 -18.42
C HIS A 424 4.79 -4.80 -18.25
N ASP A 425 5.43 -5.27 -19.30
CA ASP A 425 6.85 -5.55 -19.38
C ASP A 425 7.71 -4.34 -19.83
N ARG A 426 7.10 -3.15 -19.96
CA ARG A 426 7.76 -1.95 -20.49
C ARG A 426 8.03 -0.90 -19.41
N ILE A 427 9.16 -0.22 -19.61
CA ILE A 427 9.53 1.00 -18.87
C ILE A 427 9.84 2.08 -19.89
N HIS A 428 9.19 3.23 -19.80
CA HIS A 428 9.50 4.40 -20.61
C HIS A 428 10.51 5.30 -19.92
N VAL A 429 11.49 5.79 -20.68
CA VAL A 429 12.46 6.79 -20.30
C VAL A 429 12.09 8.10 -21.00
N ILE A 430 11.75 9.10 -20.22
CA ILE A 430 11.30 10.42 -20.68
C ILE A 430 12.44 11.41 -20.46
N ASP A 431 12.84 12.13 -21.50
CA ASP A 431 13.76 13.25 -21.35
C ASP A 431 13.07 14.44 -20.67
N LYS A 432 13.63 14.93 -19.57
CA LYS A 432 13.01 15.97 -18.73
C LYS A 432 12.93 17.34 -19.42
N GLN A 433 13.73 17.59 -20.47
CA GLN A 433 13.72 18.88 -21.16
C GLN A 433 12.79 18.87 -22.39
N SER A 434 12.87 17.83 -23.22
CA SER A 434 11.99 17.73 -24.40
C SER A 434 10.58 17.21 -24.06
N LEU A 435 10.41 16.53 -22.91
CA LEU A 435 9.19 15.83 -22.49
C LEU A 435 8.78 14.73 -23.48
N GLU A 436 9.74 14.13 -24.17
CA GLU A 436 9.53 13.04 -25.12
C GLU A 436 10.04 11.70 -24.54
N ILE A 437 9.38 10.60 -24.88
CA ILE A 437 9.90 9.25 -24.61
C ILE A 437 11.08 9.04 -25.55
N VAL A 438 12.29 8.92 -24.98
CA VAL A 438 13.54 8.73 -25.73
C VAL A 438 13.94 7.27 -25.84
N GLU A 439 13.46 6.43 -24.91
CA GLU A 439 13.72 4.99 -24.93
C GLU A 439 12.54 4.23 -24.27
N THR A 440 12.35 2.98 -24.70
CA THR A 440 11.41 2.04 -24.08
C THR A 440 12.11 0.73 -23.85
N LEU A 441 12.36 0.41 -22.60
CA LEU A 441 13.01 -0.83 -22.20
C LEU A 441 11.99 -1.95 -22.03
N ILE A 442 12.38 -3.16 -22.44
CA ILE A 442 11.64 -4.41 -22.20
C ILE A 442 12.64 -5.39 -21.56
N PRO A 443 12.89 -5.26 -20.24
CA PRO A 443 13.96 -6.03 -19.58
C PRO A 443 13.76 -7.53 -19.62
N GLU A 444 12.48 -7.97 -19.47
CA GLU A 444 12.11 -9.38 -19.52
C GLU A 444 10.71 -9.50 -20.17
N PRO A 445 10.64 -9.91 -21.44
CA PRO A 445 9.37 -9.97 -22.15
C PRO A 445 8.32 -10.83 -21.44
N GLY A 446 7.14 -10.26 -21.22
CA GLY A 446 6.00 -10.92 -20.59
C GLY A 446 6.00 -10.92 -19.05
N LYS A 447 7.05 -10.40 -18.39
CA LYS A 447 7.08 -10.19 -16.94
C LYS A 447 6.90 -8.72 -16.60
N THR A 448 6.21 -8.43 -15.50
CA THR A 448 5.96 -7.04 -15.09
C THR A 448 7.26 -6.35 -14.69
N ALA A 449 7.61 -5.29 -15.42
CA ALA A 449 8.71 -4.39 -15.09
C ALA A 449 8.15 -3.14 -14.39
N ALA A 450 8.63 -2.85 -13.17
CA ALA A 450 8.02 -1.78 -12.39
C ALA A 450 8.96 -1.16 -11.34
N HIS A 451 8.56 0.02 -10.90
CA HIS A 451 9.13 0.73 -9.77
C HIS A 451 10.65 0.91 -9.87
N VAL A 452 11.07 2.00 -10.48
CA VAL A 452 12.49 2.43 -10.53
C VAL A 452 12.85 3.13 -9.21
N GLU A 453 14.06 2.91 -8.72
CA GLU A 453 14.64 3.68 -7.63
C GLU A 453 16.14 3.90 -7.89
N PHE A 454 16.59 5.14 -7.72
CA PHE A 454 17.98 5.53 -7.94
C PHE A 454 18.86 5.28 -6.71
N ASP A 455 20.15 5.08 -6.94
CA ASP A 455 21.14 5.20 -5.90
C ASP A 455 21.26 6.67 -5.44
N ARG A 456 21.92 6.89 -4.30
CA ARG A 456 22.08 8.23 -3.73
C ARG A 456 22.68 9.27 -4.69
N ARG A 457 23.49 8.84 -5.65
CA ARG A 457 24.18 9.74 -6.60
C ARG A 457 23.44 9.92 -7.91
N GLY A 458 22.42 9.12 -8.16
CA GLY A 458 21.71 9.08 -9.43
C GLY A 458 22.51 8.49 -10.58
N GLU A 459 23.58 7.74 -10.28
CA GLU A 459 24.47 7.10 -11.26
C GLU A 459 23.95 5.73 -11.69
N THR A 460 23.30 5.02 -10.76
CA THR A 460 22.69 3.71 -11.00
C THR A 460 21.24 3.69 -10.53
N LEU A 461 20.47 2.77 -11.05
CA LEU A 461 19.09 2.55 -10.64
C LEU A 461 18.74 1.08 -10.52
N LEU A 462 17.80 0.79 -9.66
CA LEU A 462 17.21 -0.53 -9.48
C LEU A 462 15.82 -0.57 -10.11
N LEU A 463 15.56 -1.63 -10.88
CA LEU A 463 14.27 -1.94 -11.49
C LEU A 463 13.78 -3.32 -11.02
N SER A 464 12.53 -3.44 -10.64
CA SER A 464 11.92 -4.73 -10.29
C SER A 464 11.38 -5.45 -11.51
N ILE A 465 11.74 -6.71 -11.64
CA ILE A 465 10.94 -7.69 -12.39
C ILE A 465 10.00 -8.32 -11.37
N TRP A 466 8.77 -7.82 -11.34
CA TRP A 466 7.76 -8.10 -10.32
C TRP A 466 6.99 -9.38 -10.64
N ASP A 467 7.66 -10.50 -10.46
CA ASP A 467 7.15 -11.84 -10.73
C ASP A 467 7.59 -12.81 -9.61
N ASP A 468 6.95 -13.99 -9.49
CA ASP A 468 7.28 -14.97 -8.46
C ASP A 468 8.72 -15.49 -8.63
N ASP A 469 9.17 -15.69 -9.86
CA ASP A 469 10.56 -15.96 -10.23
C ASP A 469 11.27 -14.66 -10.68
N GLY A 470 10.98 -13.56 -10.01
CA GLY A 470 11.48 -12.24 -10.33
C GLY A 470 12.91 -11.98 -9.87
N TYR A 471 13.35 -10.78 -10.12
CA TYR A 471 14.68 -10.32 -9.72
C TYR A 471 14.73 -8.79 -9.67
N LEU A 472 15.73 -8.25 -8.98
CA LEU A 472 16.14 -6.88 -9.19
C LEU A 472 17.15 -6.82 -10.32
N LEU A 473 16.92 -5.86 -11.20
CA LEU A 473 17.84 -5.47 -12.25
C LEU A 473 18.44 -4.12 -11.85
N TRP A 474 19.74 -3.93 -11.94
CA TRP A 474 20.33 -2.61 -11.84
C TRP A 474 20.99 -2.21 -13.13
N LEU A 475 20.83 -0.94 -13.44
CA LEU A 475 21.21 -0.32 -14.67
C LEU A 475 22.10 0.90 -14.39
N ASP A 476 23.00 1.20 -15.30
CA ASP A 476 23.61 2.52 -15.38
C ASP A 476 22.53 3.54 -15.80
N ALA A 477 22.35 4.60 -15.01
CA ALA A 477 21.26 5.56 -15.21
C ALA A 477 21.42 6.45 -16.46
N ASN A 478 22.62 6.53 -17.03
CA ASN A 478 22.92 7.35 -18.20
C ASN A 478 22.99 6.51 -19.49
N THR A 479 23.66 5.35 -19.46
CA THR A 479 23.83 4.49 -20.63
C THR A 479 22.70 3.48 -20.81
N LEU A 480 21.89 3.25 -19.76
CA LEU A 480 20.81 2.25 -19.69
C LEU A 480 21.31 0.80 -19.80
N GLU A 481 22.63 0.59 -19.68
CA GLU A 481 23.23 -0.74 -19.71
C GLU A 481 22.96 -1.51 -18.42
N GLU A 482 22.70 -2.81 -18.57
CA GLU A 482 22.55 -3.72 -17.42
C GLU A 482 23.92 -3.92 -16.75
N LEU A 483 24.00 -3.61 -15.46
CA LEU A 483 25.18 -3.84 -14.62
C LEU A 483 25.11 -5.17 -13.89
N GLY A 484 23.90 -5.69 -13.64
CA GLY A 484 23.70 -6.97 -13.01
C GLY A 484 22.26 -7.22 -12.58
N ARG A 485 22.01 -8.40 -12.02
CA ARG A 485 20.69 -8.81 -11.50
C ARG A 485 20.79 -9.68 -10.25
N MET A 486 19.81 -9.58 -9.36
CA MET A 486 19.72 -10.35 -8.12
C MET A 486 18.36 -11.04 -8.03
N PRO A 487 18.29 -12.38 -7.98
CA PRO A 487 17.05 -13.11 -7.84
C PRO A 487 16.30 -12.72 -6.53
N MET A 488 15.01 -12.45 -6.65
CA MET A 488 14.11 -12.11 -5.55
C MET A 488 12.70 -12.61 -5.84
N ASN A 489 11.94 -12.92 -4.78
CA ASN A 489 10.58 -13.39 -4.91
C ASN A 489 9.61 -12.20 -4.98
N LYS A 490 9.16 -11.87 -6.19
CA LYS A 490 8.23 -10.78 -6.48
C LYS A 490 8.64 -9.46 -5.81
N PRO A 491 9.86 -8.94 -6.10
CA PRO A 491 10.30 -7.68 -5.53
C PRO A 491 9.37 -6.56 -5.99
N SER A 492 8.82 -5.80 -5.04
CA SER A 492 7.91 -4.71 -5.34
C SER A 492 8.61 -3.35 -5.24
N GLY A 493 8.36 -2.60 -4.20
CA GLY A 493 8.99 -1.31 -3.99
C GLY A 493 10.43 -1.43 -3.49
N LYS A 494 11.28 -0.53 -3.99
CA LYS A 494 12.65 -0.30 -3.52
C LYS A 494 12.76 1.13 -3.06
N TYR A 495 13.53 1.33 -1.99
CA TYR A 495 13.56 2.62 -1.33
C TYR A 495 14.98 2.88 -0.82
N ASN A 496 15.66 3.84 -1.46
CA ASN A 496 16.97 4.28 -1.02
C ASN A 496 16.86 5.14 0.24
N VAL A 497 17.71 4.93 1.23
CA VAL A 497 17.69 5.66 2.51
C VAL A 497 17.84 7.16 2.28
N TRP A 498 18.78 7.57 1.42
CA TRP A 498 18.97 8.99 1.10
C TRP A 498 17.73 9.61 0.50
N ASN A 499 17.22 9.01 -0.59
CA ASN A 499 16.06 9.54 -1.34
C ASN A 499 14.78 9.62 -0.48
N LYS A 500 14.70 8.86 0.62
CA LYS A 500 13.56 8.87 1.55
C LYS A 500 13.79 9.68 2.83
N THR A 501 14.99 10.15 3.07
CA THR A 501 15.32 11.04 4.19
C THR A 501 15.62 12.48 3.76
N GLN A 502 15.77 12.70 2.43
CA GLN A 502 15.89 14.01 1.81
C GLN A 502 14.73 14.21 0.84
N TYR A 503 14.24 15.43 0.74
CA TYR A 503 13.12 15.79 -0.13
C TYR A 503 13.67 16.52 -1.35
N GLU A 504 14.15 15.74 -2.33
CA GLU A 504 14.81 16.26 -3.52
C GLU A 504 13.97 16.07 -4.78
N GLU A 505 14.40 16.70 -5.87
CA GLU A 505 13.74 16.56 -7.16
C GLU A 505 13.71 15.12 -7.65
N GLY A 506 12.62 14.74 -8.31
CA GLY A 506 12.45 13.42 -8.89
C GLY A 506 12.03 12.32 -7.91
N THR A 507 11.96 12.62 -6.62
CA THR A 507 11.48 11.68 -5.61
C THR A 507 9.99 11.88 -5.33
N SER A 508 9.26 10.79 -5.04
CA SER A 508 7.89 10.83 -4.53
C SER A 508 7.87 10.59 -3.02
N HIS A 509 6.81 11.02 -2.36
CA HIS A 509 6.64 10.91 -0.90
C HIS A 509 6.52 9.48 -0.36
#